data_84067ed58aab9586a1cf33c9bdcc435b
#
_entry.id   84067ed58aab9586a1cf33c9bdcc435b
#
_cell.length_a   1.000
_cell.length_b   1.000
_cell.length_c   1.000
_cell.angle_alpha   90.00
_cell.angle_beta   90.00
_cell.angle_gamma   90.00
#
_symmetry.space_group_name_H-M   'P 1'
#
loop_
_entity.id
_entity.type
_entity.pdbx_description
1 polymer ?
#
loop_
_entity_poly.entity_id
_entity_poly.type
_entity_poly.pdbx_seq_one_letter_code
_entity_poly.pdbx_strand_id
1 'polypeptide(L)'
;MYERGHGVGQDYVEACRWYQKAANQGYARAQCNLGFMYEKGCGVGQDHTEAYRLFRKAADQGHVGAQCNLGTMYGGGRGVGRDYVEACRWYRRAADQGFARAQFNLGLMYEGGRGVGQSDAEACRLFRLAADQDNALAQLNLGTMYGEGRGVE
;
A
#
# COMPACT_ATOMS: atom_id res chain seq x y z
N MET A 1 -21.01 8.51 -0.79
CA MET A 1 -21.77 9.43 -1.66
C MET A 1 -20.93 10.62 -2.07
N TYR A 2 -20.33 11.37 -1.14
CA TYR A 2 -19.53 12.58 -1.45
C TYR A 2 -18.20 12.29 -2.14
N GLU A 3 -17.60 11.12 -1.93
CA GLU A 3 -16.30 10.74 -2.48
C GLU A 3 -16.29 10.61 -4.01
N ARG A 4 -17.42 10.22 -4.63
CA ARG A 4 -17.51 9.92 -6.07
C ARG A 4 -18.29 10.94 -6.89
N GLY A 5 -18.72 12.05 -6.30
CA GLY A 5 -19.45 13.10 -6.99
C GLY A 5 -20.80 12.70 -7.59
N HIS A 6 -21.37 11.57 -7.14
CA HIS A 6 -22.67 11.12 -7.61
C HIS A 6 -23.80 11.97 -7.00
N GLY A 7 -24.39 12.82 -7.81
CA GLY A 7 -25.53 13.68 -7.46
C GLY A 7 -25.16 15.01 -6.78
N VAL A 8 -23.91 15.17 -6.32
CA VAL A 8 -23.33 16.42 -5.80
C VAL A 8 -21.87 16.47 -6.24
N GLY A 9 -21.28 17.65 -6.30
CA GLY A 9 -19.86 17.82 -6.54
C GLY A 9 -19.03 17.05 -5.50
N GLN A 10 -17.82 16.64 -5.86
CA GLN A 10 -16.88 16.02 -4.93
C GLN A 10 -16.61 16.98 -3.75
N ASP A 11 -16.91 16.54 -2.54
CA ASP A 11 -16.68 17.31 -1.31
C ASP A 11 -15.78 16.49 -0.37
N TYR A 12 -14.49 16.72 -0.48
CA TYR A 12 -13.49 16.04 0.35
C TYR A 12 -13.56 16.46 1.82
N VAL A 13 -13.99 17.68 2.12
CA VAL A 13 -14.14 18.15 3.50
C VAL A 13 -15.26 17.37 4.20
N GLU A 14 -16.43 17.26 3.56
CA GLU A 14 -17.52 16.46 4.10
C GLU A 14 -17.16 14.97 4.16
N ALA A 15 -16.48 14.44 3.15
CA ALA A 15 -15.98 13.05 3.18
C ALA A 15 -15.08 12.81 4.40
N CYS A 16 -14.11 13.70 4.67
CA CYS A 16 -13.26 13.63 5.85
C CYS A 16 -14.04 13.62 7.16
N ARG A 17 -15.06 14.48 7.28
CA ARG A 17 -15.91 14.55 8.49
C ARG A 17 -16.61 13.22 8.76
N TRP A 18 -17.16 12.60 7.73
CA TRP A 18 -17.84 11.30 7.87
C TRP A 18 -16.85 10.14 8.13
N TYR A 19 -15.70 10.13 7.44
CA TYR A 19 -14.65 9.16 7.74
C TYR A 19 -14.14 9.30 9.17
N GLN A 20 -13.98 10.53 9.67
CA GLN A 20 -13.55 10.76 11.06
C GLN A 20 -14.56 10.18 12.07
N LYS A 21 -15.86 10.37 11.84
CA LYS A 21 -16.91 9.79 12.70
C LYS A 21 -16.84 8.26 12.71
N ALA A 22 -16.72 7.65 11.55
CA ALA A 22 -16.64 6.19 11.44
C ALA A 22 -15.31 5.65 11.98
N ALA A 23 -14.20 6.33 11.72
CA ALA A 23 -12.86 5.95 12.23
C ALA A 23 -12.81 5.97 13.76
N ASN A 24 -13.47 6.95 14.39
CA ASN A 24 -13.59 7.05 15.85
C ASN A 24 -14.38 5.88 16.46
N GLN A 25 -15.28 5.26 15.69
CA GLN A 25 -15.99 4.06 16.08
C GLN A 25 -15.16 2.77 15.82
N GLY A 26 -13.94 2.88 15.31
CA GLY A 26 -13.05 1.75 15.09
C GLY A 26 -13.12 1.09 13.71
N TYR A 27 -13.92 1.62 12.78
CA TYR A 27 -14.03 1.03 11.44
C TYR A 27 -12.70 1.14 10.67
N ALA A 28 -12.06 0.00 10.42
CA ALA A 28 -10.75 -0.07 9.76
C ALA A 28 -10.75 0.57 8.36
N ARG A 29 -11.79 0.36 7.57
CA ARG A 29 -11.93 0.97 6.25
C ARG A 29 -11.99 2.50 6.33
N ALA A 30 -12.71 3.05 7.31
CA ALA A 30 -12.80 4.48 7.52
C ALA A 30 -11.46 5.06 7.98
N GLN A 31 -10.75 4.37 8.88
CA GLN A 31 -9.41 4.74 9.30
C GLN A 31 -8.45 4.76 8.10
N CYS A 32 -8.50 3.76 7.23
CA CYS A 32 -7.67 3.71 6.02
C CYS A 32 -7.99 4.86 5.06
N ASN A 33 -9.28 5.11 4.79
CA ASN A 33 -9.69 6.20 3.90
C ASN A 33 -9.29 7.57 4.46
N LEU A 34 -9.50 7.80 5.75
CA LEU A 34 -9.08 9.05 6.41
C LEU A 34 -7.56 9.20 6.38
N GLY A 35 -6.81 8.12 6.61
CA GLY A 35 -5.35 8.12 6.47
C GLY A 35 -4.90 8.55 5.08
N PHE A 36 -5.57 8.07 4.04
CA PHE A 36 -5.32 8.50 2.66
C PHE A 36 -5.61 9.99 2.45
N MET A 37 -6.70 10.52 3.02
CA MET A 37 -7.03 11.95 2.94
C MET A 37 -5.92 12.81 3.56
N TYR A 38 -5.40 12.41 4.73
CA TYR A 38 -4.26 13.09 5.36
C TYR A 38 -2.95 12.93 4.55
N GLU A 39 -2.71 11.75 3.98
CA GLU A 39 -1.53 11.53 3.13
C GLU A 39 -1.51 12.46 1.92
N LYS A 40 -2.67 12.69 1.31
CA LYS A 40 -2.81 13.51 0.08
C LYS A 40 -3.16 14.97 0.34
N GLY A 41 -3.61 15.32 1.54
CA GLY A 41 -4.11 16.67 1.82
C GLY A 41 -5.46 16.94 1.15
N CYS A 42 -6.32 15.92 1.01
CA CYS A 42 -7.64 16.05 0.39
C CYS A 42 -8.70 16.34 1.46
N GLY A 43 -9.28 17.55 1.44
CA GLY A 43 -10.28 17.99 2.42
C GLY A 43 -9.75 18.26 3.83
N VAL A 44 -8.47 17.97 4.08
CA VAL A 44 -7.71 18.25 5.30
C VAL A 44 -6.30 18.67 4.92
N GLY A 45 -5.58 19.36 5.81
CA GLY A 45 -4.16 19.62 5.63
C GLY A 45 -3.36 18.33 5.54
N GLN A 46 -2.37 18.26 4.64
CA GLN A 46 -1.50 17.10 4.52
C GLN A 46 -0.74 16.86 5.84
N ASP A 47 -0.84 15.65 6.37
CA ASP A 47 -0.16 15.23 7.59
C ASP A 47 0.21 13.74 7.50
N HIS A 48 1.46 13.47 7.19
CA HIS A 48 1.97 12.09 7.08
C HIS A 48 2.02 11.36 8.43
N THR A 49 2.20 12.07 9.55
CA THR A 49 2.21 11.46 10.88
C THR A 49 0.82 10.98 11.26
N GLU A 50 -0.21 11.79 11.01
CA GLU A 50 -1.59 11.38 11.24
C GLU A 50 -2.02 10.27 10.27
N ALA A 51 -1.60 10.34 9.00
CA ALA A 51 -1.83 9.26 8.04
C ALA A 51 -1.23 7.93 8.52
N TYR A 52 0.03 7.96 8.99
CA TYR A 52 0.68 6.78 9.57
C TYR A 52 -0.12 6.21 10.75
N ARG A 53 -0.55 7.05 11.69
CA ARG A 53 -1.32 6.63 12.87
C ARG A 53 -2.63 5.94 12.48
N LEU A 54 -3.32 6.47 11.48
CA LEU A 54 -4.58 5.93 10.99
C LEU A 54 -4.39 4.63 10.21
N PHE A 55 -3.41 4.57 9.32
CA PHE A 55 -3.07 3.32 8.61
C PHE A 55 -2.65 2.23 9.59
N ARG A 56 -1.89 2.58 10.65
CA ARG A 56 -1.48 1.62 11.67
C ARG A 56 -2.68 1.00 12.38
N LYS A 57 -3.65 1.82 12.80
CA LYS A 57 -4.89 1.34 13.43
C LYS A 57 -5.69 0.39 12.51
N ALA A 58 -5.82 0.74 11.24
CA ALA A 58 -6.52 -0.09 10.27
C ALA A 58 -5.76 -1.40 9.97
N ALA A 59 -4.44 -1.31 9.82
CA ALA A 59 -3.58 -2.46 9.52
C ALA A 59 -3.54 -3.48 10.66
N ASP A 60 -3.54 -3.02 11.91
CA ASP A 60 -3.59 -3.88 13.09
C ASP A 60 -4.93 -4.65 13.19
N GLN A 61 -5.99 -4.16 12.54
CA GLN A 61 -7.26 -4.86 12.35
C GLN A 61 -7.27 -5.79 11.12
N GLY A 62 -6.15 -5.92 10.42
CA GLY A 62 -6.03 -6.78 9.23
C GLY A 62 -6.41 -6.11 7.91
N HIS A 63 -6.68 -4.78 7.87
CA HIS A 63 -7.05 -4.09 6.65
C HIS A 63 -5.89 -4.09 5.65
N VAL A 64 -6.04 -4.85 4.57
CA VAL A 64 -4.96 -5.15 3.61
C VAL A 64 -4.40 -3.92 2.91
N GLY A 65 -5.26 -2.97 2.52
CA GLY A 65 -4.84 -1.71 1.89
C GLY A 65 -3.99 -0.86 2.85
N ALA A 66 -4.37 -0.80 4.13
CA ALA A 66 -3.62 -0.07 5.15
C ALA A 66 -2.25 -0.73 5.43
N GLN A 67 -2.18 -2.05 5.45
CA GLN A 67 -0.90 -2.78 5.57
C GLN A 67 0.04 -2.42 4.41
N CYS A 68 -0.46 -2.41 3.17
CA CYS A 68 0.32 -2.01 2.02
C CYS A 68 0.77 -0.54 2.10
N ASN A 69 -0.11 0.36 2.55
CA ASN A 69 0.22 1.77 2.74
C ASN A 69 1.31 1.97 3.81
N LEU A 70 1.26 1.23 4.93
CA LEU A 70 2.35 1.25 5.92
C LEU A 70 3.68 0.82 5.33
N GLY A 71 3.70 -0.24 4.53
CA GLY A 71 4.90 -0.65 3.80
C GLY A 71 5.48 0.49 2.98
N THR A 72 4.62 1.23 2.28
CA THR A 72 5.02 2.39 1.47
C THR A 72 5.54 3.53 2.34
N MET A 73 4.94 3.79 3.49
CA MET A 73 5.39 4.85 4.41
C MET A 73 6.75 4.53 5.01
N TYR A 74 6.97 3.30 5.46
CA TYR A 74 8.29 2.86 5.95
C TYR A 74 9.36 2.89 4.85
N GLY A 75 9.05 2.42 3.65
CA GLY A 75 9.97 2.45 2.53
C GLY A 75 10.35 3.86 2.07
N GLY A 76 9.41 4.79 2.17
CA GLY A 76 9.61 6.20 1.80
C GLY A 76 10.09 7.11 2.93
N GLY A 77 10.02 6.66 4.18
CA GLY A 77 10.32 7.50 5.35
C GLY A 77 9.32 8.65 5.51
N ARG A 78 8.02 8.40 5.28
CA ARG A 78 6.96 9.42 5.37
C ARG A 78 6.11 9.19 6.60
N GLY A 79 6.07 10.18 7.51
CA GLY A 79 5.35 10.09 8.79
C GLY A 79 5.96 9.12 9.80
N VAL A 80 7.02 8.42 9.41
CA VAL A 80 7.80 7.48 10.21
C VAL A 80 9.21 7.40 9.63
N GLY A 81 10.20 7.07 10.43
CA GLY A 81 11.57 6.86 9.95
C GLY A 81 11.64 5.76 8.88
N ARG A 82 12.48 5.96 7.87
CA ARG A 82 12.67 4.95 6.81
C ARG A 82 13.20 3.65 7.39
N ASP A 83 12.50 2.56 7.10
CA ASP A 83 12.88 1.22 7.51
C ASP A 83 12.41 0.20 6.46
N TYR A 84 13.34 -0.29 5.65
CA TYR A 84 13.03 -1.26 4.59
C TYR A 84 12.66 -2.64 5.13
N VAL A 85 13.15 -3.02 6.31
CA VAL A 85 12.79 -4.30 6.95
C VAL A 85 11.32 -4.27 7.38
N GLU A 86 10.90 -3.19 8.05
CA GLU A 86 9.49 -2.99 8.40
C GLU A 86 8.61 -2.86 7.15
N ALA A 87 9.07 -2.15 6.12
CA ALA A 87 8.35 -2.09 4.84
C ALA A 87 8.07 -3.48 4.27
N CYS A 88 9.10 -4.34 4.22
CA CYS A 88 8.93 -5.72 3.75
C CYS A 88 7.97 -6.54 4.61
N ARG A 89 8.00 -6.36 5.94
CA ARG A 89 7.07 -7.06 6.85
C ARG A 89 5.61 -6.70 6.56
N TRP A 90 5.33 -5.42 6.37
CA TRP A 90 3.97 -4.96 6.07
C TRP A 90 3.52 -5.36 4.66
N TYR A 91 4.40 -5.23 3.65
CA TYR A 91 4.09 -5.72 2.30
C TYR A 91 3.82 -7.23 2.30
N ARG A 92 4.58 -8.02 3.05
CA ARG A 92 4.39 -9.48 3.13
C ARG A 92 3.03 -9.82 3.72
N ARG A 93 2.61 -9.17 4.82
CA ARG A 93 1.28 -9.37 5.40
C ARG A 93 0.15 -9.11 4.39
N ALA A 94 0.25 -8.07 3.61
CA ALA A 94 -0.74 -7.76 2.58
C ALA A 94 -0.63 -8.70 1.36
N ALA A 95 0.59 -9.06 0.94
CA ALA A 95 0.85 -9.98 -0.16
C ALA A 95 0.32 -11.40 0.12
N ASP A 96 0.48 -11.87 1.34
CA ASP A 96 -0.02 -13.18 1.79
C ASP A 96 -1.56 -13.24 1.78
N GLN A 97 -2.23 -12.09 1.87
CA GLN A 97 -3.68 -11.96 1.67
C GLN A 97 -4.08 -11.81 0.18
N GLY A 98 -3.15 -11.94 -0.73
CA GLY A 98 -3.40 -11.86 -2.17
C GLY A 98 -3.42 -10.44 -2.76
N PHE A 99 -3.01 -9.42 -2.02
CA PHE A 99 -3.08 -8.03 -2.49
C PHE A 99 -2.00 -7.74 -3.54
N ALA A 100 -2.42 -7.59 -4.81
CA ALA A 100 -1.51 -7.49 -5.96
C ALA A 100 -0.49 -6.35 -5.84
N ARG A 101 -0.90 -5.17 -5.36
CA ARG A 101 0.01 -4.04 -5.14
C ARG A 101 1.10 -4.35 -4.12
N ALA A 102 0.77 -5.08 -3.07
CA ALA A 102 1.76 -5.49 -2.07
C ALA A 102 2.69 -6.58 -2.60
N GLN A 103 2.18 -7.54 -3.38
CA GLN A 103 3.00 -8.54 -4.07
C GLN A 103 4.00 -7.86 -5.00
N PHE A 104 3.56 -6.91 -5.80
CA PHE A 104 4.43 -6.12 -6.67
C PHE A 104 5.50 -5.36 -5.86
N ASN A 105 5.11 -4.61 -4.83
CA ASN A 105 6.05 -3.83 -4.02
C ASN A 105 7.06 -4.73 -3.30
N LEU A 106 6.63 -5.88 -2.77
CA LEU A 106 7.54 -6.85 -2.16
C LEU A 106 8.51 -7.44 -3.19
N GLY A 107 8.04 -7.70 -4.41
CA GLY A 107 8.87 -8.12 -5.53
C GLY A 107 10.00 -7.12 -5.81
N LEU A 108 9.69 -5.82 -5.83
CA LEU A 108 10.69 -4.76 -5.97
C LEU A 108 11.71 -4.73 -4.82
N MET A 109 11.27 -5.05 -3.59
CA MET A 109 12.19 -5.14 -2.44
C MET A 109 13.18 -6.29 -2.61
N TYR A 110 12.71 -7.46 -3.08
CA TYR A 110 13.59 -8.60 -3.39
C TYR A 110 14.51 -8.33 -4.57
N GLU A 111 14.01 -7.72 -5.64
CA GLU A 111 14.83 -7.35 -6.80
C GLU A 111 15.97 -6.41 -6.42
N GLY A 112 15.69 -5.41 -5.57
CA GLY A 112 16.66 -4.42 -5.13
C GLY A 112 17.47 -4.81 -3.88
N GLY A 113 17.16 -5.93 -3.23
CA GLY A 113 17.82 -6.32 -1.96
C GLY A 113 17.59 -5.32 -0.83
N ARG A 114 16.40 -4.69 -0.79
CA ARG A 114 16.06 -3.68 0.21
C ARG A 114 15.23 -4.27 1.36
N GLY A 115 15.82 -4.32 2.55
CA GLY A 115 15.19 -4.89 3.75
C GLY A 115 15.07 -6.42 3.74
N VAL A 116 15.45 -7.06 2.64
CA VAL A 116 15.54 -8.50 2.42
C VAL A 116 16.76 -8.82 1.58
N GLY A 117 17.25 -10.05 1.64
CA GLY A 117 18.29 -10.51 0.73
C GLY A 117 17.81 -10.45 -0.73
N GLN A 118 18.63 -9.93 -1.64
CA GLN A 118 18.30 -9.89 -3.06
C GLN A 118 18.02 -11.29 -3.60
N SER A 119 16.91 -11.42 -4.35
CA SER A 119 16.51 -12.68 -4.98
C SER A 119 15.65 -12.42 -6.20
N ASP A 120 16.20 -12.60 -7.38
CA ASP A 120 15.47 -12.50 -8.64
C ASP A 120 14.38 -13.60 -8.74
N ALA A 121 14.60 -14.78 -8.17
CA ALA A 121 13.62 -15.86 -8.16
C ALA A 121 12.36 -15.46 -7.34
N GLU A 122 12.53 -14.91 -6.13
CA GLU A 122 11.41 -14.42 -5.32
C GLU A 122 10.73 -13.19 -5.96
N ALA A 123 11.50 -12.27 -6.54
CA ALA A 123 10.94 -11.14 -7.27
C ALA A 123 10.07 -11.63 -8.44
N CYS A 124 10.57 -12.55 -9.26
CA CYS A 124 9.83 -13.13 -10.38
C CYS A 124 8.53 -13.83 -9.92
N ARG A 125 8.59 -14.62 -8.83
CA ARG A 125 7.42 -15.28 -8.25
C ARG A 125 6.36 -14.26 -7.81
N LEU A 126 6.76 -13.21 -7.12
CA LEU A 126 5.85 -12.17 -6.62
C LEU A 126 5.27 -11.32 -7.76
N PHE A 127 6.09 -10.96 -8.76
CA PHE A 127 5.60 -10.27 -9.95
C PHE A 127 4.58 -11.12 -10.71
N ARG A 128 4.78 -12.44 -10.80
CA ARG A 128 3.83 -13.34 -11.44
C ARG A 128 2.48 -13.35 -10.71
N LEU A 129 2.49 -13.46 -9.37
CA LEU A 129 1.26 -13.40 -8.58
C LEU A 129 0.48 -12.09 -8.78
N ALA A 130 1.19 -10.97 -8.87
CA ALA A 130 0.56 -9.68 -9.13
C ALA A 130 0.11 -9.54 -10.60
N ALA A 131 0.90 -10.04 -11.55
CA ALA A 131 0.61 -10.01 -12.98
C ALA A 131 -0.65 -10.83 -13.34
N ASP A 132 -0.84 -11.97 -12.68
CA ASP A 132 -2.04 -12.82 -12.82
C ASP A 132 -3.32 -12.12 -12.31
N GLN A 133 -3.18 -11.04 -11.55
CA GLN A 133 -4.26 -10.16 -11.10
C GLN A 133 -4.34 -8.85 -11.92
N ASP A 134 -3.84 -8.87 -13.15
CA ASP A 134 -3.84 -7.72 -14.07
C ASP A 134 -3.06 -6.49 -13.59
N ASN A 135 -2.07 -6.68 -12.71
CA ASN A 135 -1.15 -5.59 -12.34
C ASN A 135 -0.18 -5.31 -13.51
N ALA A 136 -0.41 -4.22 -14.23
CA ALA A 136 0.34 -3.88 -15.43
C ALA A 136 1.84 -3.66 -15.18
N LEU A 137 2.21 -3.09 -14.03
CA LEU A 137 3.63 -2.88 -13.67
C LEU A 137 4.32 -4.22 -13.39
N ALA A 138 3.63 -5.14 -12.72
CA ALA A 138 4.14 -6.49 -12.51
C ALA A 138 4.29 -7.26 -13.82
N GLN A 139 3.33 -7.12 -14.74
CA GLN A 139 3.42 -7.71 -16.10
C GLN A 139 4.63 -7.18 -16.85
N LEU A 140 4.88 -5.86 -16.80
CA LEU A 140 6.05 -5.23 -17.42
C LEU A 140 7.35 -5.76 -16.82
N ASN A 141 7.48 -5.77 -15.50
CA ASN A 141 8.69 -6.24 -14.82
C ASN A 141 8.94 -7.73 -15.07
N LEU A 142 7.88 -8.53 -15.03
CA LEU A 142 7.97 -9.96 -15.33
C LEU A 142 8.46 -10.19 -16.77
N GLY A 143 7.92 -9.46 -17.74
CA GLY A 143 8.39 -9.51 -19.13
C GLY A 143 9.86 -9.14 -19.28
N THR A 144 10.30 -8.11 -18.57
CA THR A 144 11.72 -7.70 -18.54
C THR A 144 12.60 -8.81 -17.96
N MET A 145 12.21 -9.41 -16.83
CA MET A 145 12.97 -10.50 -16.19
C MET A 145 13.11 -11.72 -17.11
N TYR A 146 12.04 -12.11 -17.81
CA TYR A 146 12.11 -13.17 -18.81
C TYR A 146 13.04 -12.82 -19.98
N GLY A 147 12.97 -11.59 -20.49
CA GLY A 147 13.83 -11.11 -21.57
C GLY A 147 15.32 -11.10 -21.22
N GLU A 148 15.63 -10.88 -19.93
CA GLU A 148 17.00 -10.85 -19.39
C GLU A 148 17.47 -12.20 -18.81
N GLY A 149 16.58 -13.19 -18.73
CA GLY A 149 16.89 -14.50 -18.14
C GLY A 149 17.15 -14.45 -16.63
N ARG A 150 16.51 -13.51 -15.91
CA ARG A 150 16.68 -13.33 -14.46
C ARG A 150 15.54 -14.00 -13.68
N GLY A 151 15.91 -14.83 -12.69
CA GLY A 151 14.95 -15.44 -11.76
C GLY A 151 13.97 -16.42 -12.40
N VAL A 152 14.23 -16.86 -13.62
CA VAL A 152 13.43 -17.83 -14.39
C VAL A 152 14.30 -19.05 -14.73
N GLU A 153 13.71 -20.25 -14.61
CA GLU A 153 14.30 -21.53 -15.03
C GLU A 153 13.85 -21.90 -16.44
#